data_cefafd1e2d234b2b87be20aa13074ce0
#
_entry.id   cefafd1e2d234b2b87be20aa13074ce0
#
_cell.length_a   1.000
_cell.length_b   1.000
_cell.length_c   1.000
_cell.angle_alpha   90.00
_cell.angle_beta   90.00
_cell.angle_gamma   90.00
#
_symmetry.space_group_name_H-M   'P 1'
#
loop_
_entity.id
_entity.type
_entity.pdbx_description
1 polymer ?
#
loop_
_entity_poly.entity_id
_entity_poly.type
_entity_poly.pdbx_seq_one_letter_code
_entity_poly.pdbx_strand_id
1 'polypeptide(L)'
;MKVERGADGFTAYGADFDDLKGVSVDNFSIRSNNGQAMFWTSPSVNAQINSMRPYDLVILQYGLNIMQADRHDYSLYAEQVEKMIRFVRSCFPQAAVVVMGVSDRSQRGEDGIVPMESARDLSQWQRSAAEACGAAYWDTYGAMQRLGGMTSFVDNGWAGKDYTHINYAGGAQVARALFHGLLQGVQRHIEYMREAIERQRPVIAEPLDDIAPVGTDTLDAELPTLPAPLTDDDLRPEPEPLPLP
;
A
#
# COMPACT_ATOMS: atom_id res chain seq x y z
N MET A 1 -25.49 16.85 -9.08
CA MET A 1 -24.85 17.80 -10.01
C MET A 1 -25.90 18.23 -11.04
N LYS A 2 -26.08 19.52 -11.29
CA LYS A 2 -27.00 20.04 -12.31
C LYS A 2 -26.12 20.73 -13.37
N VAL A 3 -26.24 20.32 -14.62
CA VAL A 3 -25.58 21.00 -15.73
C VAL A 3 -26.50 22.11 -16.21
N GLU A 4 -26.11 23.35 -16.01
CA GLU A 4 -26.94 24.53 -16.40
C GLU A 4 -26.68 25.01 -17.83
N ARG A 5 -25.47 24.73 -18.34
CA ARG A 5 -25.09 24.95 -19.74
C ARG A 5 -24.18 23.85 -20.19
N GLY A 6 -24.41 23.28 -21.34
CA GLY A 6 -23.56 22.33 -22.02
C GLY A 6 -23.44 22.69 -23.49
N ALA A 7 -22.34 22.37 -24.12
CA ALA A 7 -22.21 22.40 -25.59
C ALA A 7 -22.56 21.01 -26.13
N ASP A 8 -22.98 20.95 -27.39
CA ASP A 8 -23.17 19.68 -28.09
C ASP A 8 -21.87 18.89 -28.09
N GLY A 9 -21.95 17.60 -27.70
CA GLY A 9 -20.77 16.73 -27.57
C GLY A 9 -20.04 16.82 -26.21
N PHE A 10 -20.55 17.54 -25.21
CA PHE A 10 -19.99 17.52 -23.88
C PHE A 10 -20.18 16.16 -23.21
N THR A 11 -19.07 15.56 -22.78
CA THR A 11 -19.05 14.31 -22.03
C THR A 11 -18.41 14.55 -20.65
N ALA A 12 -19.13 14.27 -19.58
CA ALA A 12 -18.59 14.29 -18.21
C ALA A 12 -18.26 12.86 -17.77
N TYR A 13 -17.00 12.62 -17.46
CA TYR A 13 -16.52 11.30 -16.99
C TYR A 13 -16.63 11.15 -15.47
N GLY A 14 -16.77 12.25 -14.74
CA GLY A 14 -16.89 12.25 -13.28
C GLY A 14 -16.73 13.64 -12.70
N ALA A 15 -16.71 13.69 -11.40
CA ALA A 15 -16.37 14.88 -10.63
C ALA A 15 -15.56 14.43 -9.40
N ASP A 16 -14.51 15.17 -9.09
CA ASP A 16 -13.65 14.94 -7.97
C ASP A 16 -13.80 16.07 -6.96
N PHE A 17 -13.91 15.73 -5.67
CA PHE A 17 -14.17 16.68 -4.57
C PHE A 17 -13.15 16.42 -3.45
N ASP A 18 -11.89 16.72 -3.72
CA ASP A 18 -10.84 16.59 -2.73
C ASP A 18 -10.52 17.92 -2.06
N ASP A 19 -10.04 17.83 -0.84
CA ASP A 19 -9.39 18.96 -0.18
C ASP A 19 -7.95 19.15 -0.74
N LEU A 20 -7.44 20.38 -0.62
CA LEU A 20 -6.05 20.70 -0.99
C LEU A 20 -5.01 20.11 -0.03
N LYS A 21 -5.43 19.59 1.12
CA LYS A 21 -4.59 19.01 2.17
C LYS A 21 -5.15 17.67 2.60
N GLY A 22 -4.25 16.75 2.95
CA GLY A 22 -4.60 15.45 3.45
C GLY A 22 -4.18 14.32 2.51
N VAL A 23 -4.83 13.17 2.65
CA VAL A 23 -4.61 11.98 1.83
C VAL A 23 -5.92 11.65 1.11
N SER A 24 -5.83 11.49 -0.20
CA SER A 24 -6.94 11.00 -1.00
C SER A 24 -6.63 9.61 -1.53
N VAL A 25 -7.66 8.77 -1.61
CA VAL A 25 -7.53 7.39 -2.06
C VAL A 25 -8.55 7.11 -3.17
N ASP A 26 -8.04 6.77 -4.35
CA ASP A 26 -8.85 6.33 -5.47
C ASP A 26 -8.85 4.82 -5.59
N ASN A 27 -9.99 4.26 -5.92
CA ASN A 27 -10.13 2.83 -6.11
C ASN A 27 -10.34 2.51 -7.60
N PHE A 28 -9.29 1.95 -8.24
CA PHE A 28 -9.31 1.48 -9.63
C PHE A 28 -9.61 -0.02 -9.74
N SER A 29 -10.05 -0.66 -8.67
CA SER A 29 -10.25 -2.10 -8.67
C SER A 29 -11.45 -2.52 -9.52
N ILE A 30 -11.29 -3.68 -10.18
CA ILE A 30 -12.39 -4.40 -10.84
C ILE A 30 -12.62 -5.68 -10.05
N ARG A 31 -13.87 -5.90 -9.65
CA ARG A 31 -14.27 -7.07 -8.86
C ARG A 31 -13.97 -8.39 -9.61
N SER A 32 -13.63 -9.43 -8.85
CA SER A 32 -13.38 -10.80 -9.36
C SER A 32 -12.29 -10.86 -10.42
N ASN A 33 -11.20 -10.11 -10.23
CA ASN A 33 -10.12 -9.97 -11.19
C ASN A 33 -8.78 -10.42 -10.59
N ASN A 34 -7.87 -10.86 -11.46
CA ASN A 34 -6.50 -11.27 -11.11
C ASN A 34 -5.43 -10.23 -11.48
N GLY A 35 -5.86 -9.01 -11.81
CA GLY A 35 -5.01 -7.91 -12.24
C GLY A 35 -4.96 -7.70 -13.75
N GLN A 36 -5.44 -8.64 -14.57
CA GLN A 36 -5.39 -8.49 -16.03
C GLN A 36 -6.27 -7.35 -16.56
N ALA A 37 -7.35 -7.01 -15.85
CA ALA A 37 -8.25 -5.95 -16.30
C ALA A 37 -7.58 -4.56 -16.33
N MET A 38 -6.50 -4.34 -15.59
CA MET A 38 -5.76 -3.07 -15.66
C MET A 38 -5.20 -2.78 -17.05
N PHE A 39 -4.88 -3.84 -17.83
CA PHE A 39 -4.37 -3.69 -19.20
C PHE A 39 -5.45 -3.33 -20.23
N TRP A 40 -6.72 -3.32 -19.85
CA TRP A 40 -7.81 -2.89 -20.74
C TRP A 40 -7.85 -1.37 -20.90
N THR A 41 -7.32 -0.64 -19.93
CA THR A 41 -7.17 0.81 -20.05
C THR A 41 -5.82 1.11 -20.71
N SER A 42 -5.84 1.93 -21.77
CA SER A 42 -4.60 2.26 -22.46
C SER A 42 -3.64 3.07 -21.58
N PRO A 43 -2.32 2.91 -21.74
CA PRO A 43 -1.35 3.73 -21.02
C PRO A 43 -1.57 5.24 -21.20
N SER A 44 -2.03 5.67 -22.38
CA SER A 44 -2.29 7.09 -22.66
C SER A 44 -3.45 7.64 -21.84
N VAL A 45 -4.51 6.85 -21.62
CA VAL A 45 -5.63 7.26 -20.73
C VAL A 45 -5.18 7.35 -19.31
N ASN A 46 -4.44 6.38 -18.82
CA ASN A 46 -3.88 6.41 -17.46
C ASN A 46 -2.90 7.59 -17.26
N ALA A 47 -2.07 7.88 -18.25
CA ALA A 47 -1.18 9.05 -18.22
C ALA A 47 -1.96 10.38 -18.21
N GLN A 48 -3.09 10.48 -18.92
CA GLN A 48 -3.97 11.65 -18.85
C GLN A 48 -4.59 11.79 -17.45
N ILE A 49 -5.08 10.70 -16.85
CA ILE A 49 -5.56 10.72 -15.46
C ILE A 49 -4.46 11.21 -14.53
N ASN A 50 -3.25 10.64 -14.64
CA ASN A 50 -2.11 11.04 -13.83
C ASN A 50 -1.70 12.51 -14.04
N SER A 51 -1.85 13.05 -15.23
CA SER A 51 -1.55 14.47 -15.49
C SER A 51 -2.54 15.44 -14.83
N MET A 52 -3.79 15.00 -14.66
CA MET A 52 -4.83 15.79 -13.98
C MET A 52 -4.77 15.60 -12.47
N ARG A 53 -4.40 14.42 -12.02
CA ARG A 53 -4.33 14.01 -10.63
C ARG A 53 -3.12 13.10 -10.42
N PRO A 54 -1.95 13.67 -10.13
CA PRO A 54 -0.75 12.88 -9.86
C PRO A 54 -0.92 11.97 -8.64
N TYR A 55 -0.45 10.74 -8.76
CA TYR A 55 -0.43 9.77 -7.66
C TYR A 55 0.97 9.62 -7.09
N ASP A 56 1.09 9.68 -5.77
CA ASP A 56 2.34 9.44 -5.05
C ASP A 56 2.58 7.96 -4.78
N LEU A 57 1.49 7.18 -4.66
CA LEU A 57 1.53 5.77 -4.32
C LEU A 57 0.46 4.99 -5.09
N VAL A 58 0.86 3.86 -5.68
CA VAL A 58 -0.05 2.86 -6.25
C VAL A 58 0.11 1.54 -5.50
N ILE A 59 -1.00 1.03 -4.97
CA ILE A 59 -1.05 -0.26 -4.28
C ILE A 59 -1.70 -1.30 -5.19
N LEU A 60 -0.96 -2.36 -5.52
CA LEU A 60 -1.44 -3.50 -6.29
C LEU A 60 -1.85 -4.63 -5.34
N GLN A 61 -3.16 -4.89 -5.24
CA GLN A 61 -3.72 -5.95 -4.39
C GLN A 61 -4.52 -6.94 -5.23
N TYR A 62 -3.89 -8.06 -5.59
CA TYR A 62 -4.48 -9.15 -6.38
C TYR A 62 -3.99 -10.51 -5.88
N GLY A 63 -4.56 -11.60 -6.42
CA GLY A 63 -4.08 -12.96 -6.19
C GLY A 63 -5.13 -13.89 -5.62
N LEU A 64 -6.07 -13.43 -4.81
CA LEU A 64 -7.07 -14.28 -4.17
C LEU A 64 -7.88 -15.13 -5.19
N ASN A 65 -8.17 -14.56 -6.37
CA ASN A 65 -8.96 -15.21 -7.43
C ASN A 65 -8.19 -16.27 -8.23
N ILE A 66 -6.88 -16.42 -8.04
CA ILE A 66 -6.07 -17.45 -8.71
C ILE A 66 -5.61 -18.54 -7.75
N MET A 67 -5.88 -18.38 -6.45
CA MET A 67 -5.46 -19.31 -5.43
C MET A 67 -6.25 -20.60 -5.53
N GLN A 68 -5.55 -21.72 -5.53
CA GLN A 68 -6.11 -23.08 -5.56
C GLN A 68 -5.44 -23.92 -4.47
N ALA A 69 -6.20 -24.81 -3.83
CA ALA A 69 -5.76 -25.56 -2.66
C ALA A 69 -4.43 -26.29 -2.85
N ASP A 70 -4.29 -26.98 -3.97
CA ASP A 70 -3.15 -27.88 -4.23
C ASP A 70 -2.09 -27.24 -5.14
N ARG A 71 -2.18 -25.93 -5.33
CA ARG A 71 -1.25 -25.21 -6.19
C ARG A 71 -0.17 -24.52 -5.37
N HIS A 72 1.08 -24.88 -5.62
CA HIS A 72 2.27 -24.35 -4.95
C HIS A 72 3.16 -23.54 -5.91
N ASP A 73 3.10 -23.82 -7.20
CA ASP A 73 3.82 -23.08 -8.22
C ASP A 73 2.94 -21.97 -8.82
N TYR A 74 3.33 -20.72 -8.55
CA TYR A 74 2.72 -19.51 -9.08
C TYR A 74 3.69 -18.69 -9.94
N SER A 75 4.72 -19.33 -10.52
CA SER A 75 5.74 -18.65 -11.34
C SER A 75 5.12 -17.82 -12.46
N LEU A 76 4.15 -18.38 -13.21
CA LEU A 76 3.45 -17.65 -14.27
C LEU A 76 2.66 -16.44 -13.75
N TYR A 77 2.15 -16.53 -12.52
CA TYR A 77 1.48 -15.41 -11.91
C TYR A 77 2.46 -14.35 -11.40
N ALA A 78 3.62 -14.77 -10.92
CA ALA A 78 4.71 -13.84 -10.59
C ALA A 78 5.13 -13.01 -11.81
N GLU A 79 5.30 -13.63 -12.98
CA GLU A 79 5.53 -12.90 -14.24
C GLU A 79 4.41 -11.92 -14.58
N GLN A 80 3.15 -12.29 -14.30
CA GLN A 80 2.03 -11.36 -14.48
C GLN A 80 2.12 -10.19 -13.50
N VAL A 81 2.46 -10.41 -12.25
CA VAL A 81 2.67 -9.35 -11.24
C VAL A 81 3.78 -8.40 -11.70
N GLU A 82 4.89 -8.91 -12.22
CA GLU A 82 5.94 -8.08 -12.80
C GLU A 82 5.44 -7.23 -13.98
N LYS A 83 4.62 -7.81 -14.88
CA LYS A 83 4.00 -7.06 -15.97
C LYS A 83 3.09 -5.95 -15.45
N MET A 84 2.31 -6.22 -14.39
CA MET A 84 1.48 -5.22 -13.74
C MET A 84 2.31 -4.07 -13.15
N ILE A 85 3.41 -4.37 -12.46
CA ILE A 85 4.30 -3.35 -11.90
C ILE A 85 4.89 -2.47 -13.01
N ARG A 86 5.39 -3.09 -14.09
CA ARG A 86 5.95 -2.36 -15.23
C ARG A 86 4.90 -1.47 -15.91
N PHE A 87 3.67 -1.99 -16.07
CA PHE A 87 2.56 -1.23 -16.64
C PHE A 87 2.22 0.00 -15.77
N VAL A 88 2.07 -0.18 -14.46
CA VAL A 88 1.80 0.93 -13.53
C VAL A 88 2.89 1.99 -13.63
N ARG A 89 4.16 1.61 -13.61
CA ARG A 89 5.27 2.55 -13.75
C ARG A 89 5.28 3.32 -15.09
N SER A 90 4.81 2.69 -16.16
CA SER A 90 4.68 3.38 -17.46
C SER A 90 3.54 4.41 -17.47
N CYS A 91 2.50 4.19 -16.67
CA CYS A 91 1.34 5.08 -16.56
C CYS A 91 1.52 6.18 -15.50
N PHE A 92 2.20 5.86 -14.39
CA PHE A 92 2.35 6.67 -13.19
C PHE A 92 3.84 6.75 -12.79
N PRO A 93 4.70 7.39 -13.59
CA PRO A 93 6.16 7.27 -13.45
C PRO A 93 6.72 7.86 -12.15
N GLN A 94 5.98 8.76 -11.50
CA GLN A 94 6.39 9.37 -10.22
C GLN A 94 5.90 8.59 -9.00
N ALA A 95 4.93 7.69 -9.17
CA ALA A 95 4.33 6.97 -8.07
C ALA A 95 5.25 5.86 -7.55
N ALA A 96 5.36 5.74 -6.23
CA ALA A 96 5.86 4.52 -5.61
C ALA A 96 4.89 3.36 -5.86
N VAL A 97 5.40 2.15 -6.02
CA VAL A 97 4.57 0.95 -6.20
C VAL A 97 4.75 0.00 -5.04
N VAL A 98 3.64 -0.38 -4.43
CA VAL A 98 3.58 -1.41 -3.38
C VAL A 98 2.74 -2.58 -3.88
N VAL A 99 3.29 -3.77 -3.87
CA VAL A 99 2.52 -5.00 -4.02
C VAL A 99 2.03 -5.41 -2.63
N MET A 100 0.73 -5.34 -2.43
CA MET A 100 0.06 -5.84 -1.24
C MET A 100 -0.25 -7.31 -1.48
N GLY A 101 0.52 -8.20 -0.85
CA GLY A 101 0.43 -9.64 -1.03
C GLY A 101 -0.96 -10.18 -0.72
N VAL A 102 -1.23 -11.39 -1.20
CA VAL A 102 -2.51 -12.04 -0.98
C VAL A 102 -2.82 -12.24 0.51
N SER A 103 -4.10 -12.19 0.86
CA SER A 103 -4.58 -12.49 2.21
C SER A 103 -4.45 -13.98 2.56
N ASP A 104 -4.49 -14.27 3.86
CA ASP A 104 -4.69 -15.65 4.32
C ASP A 104 -6.06 -16.18 3.87
N ARG A 105 -6.15 -17.50 3.75
CA ARG A 105 -7.35 -18.23 3.41
C ARG A 105 -7.33 -19.61 4.09
N SER A 106 -8.51 -20.08 4.50
CA SER A 106 -8.69 -21.44 4.96
C SER A 106 -9.72 -22.17 4.12
N GLN A 107 -9.72 -23.48 4.20
CA GLN A 107 -10.62 -24.36 3.47
C GLN A 107 -11.14 -25.49 4.36
N ARG A 108 -12.18 -26.18 3.90
CA ARG A 108 -12.68 -27.37 4.57
C ARG A 108 -11.78 -28.55 4.23
N GLY A 109 -11.16 -29.15 5.26
CA GLY A 109 -10.47 -30.43 5.20
C GLY A 109 -11.33 -31.58 5.75
N GLU A 110 -10.75 -32.76 5.92
CA GLU A 110 -11.43 -33.95 6.43
C GLU A 110 -11.87 -33.76 7.89
N ASP A 111 -11.01 -33.19 8.73
CA ASP A 111 -11.22 -33.04 10.17
C ASP A 111 -11.69 -31.61 10.56
N GLY A 112 -12.09 -30.76 9.61
CA GLY A 112 -12.56 -29.42 9.90
C GLY A 112 -11.97 -28.35 8.98
N ILE A 113 -11.85 -27.14 9.50
CA ILE A 113 -11.26 -26.01 8.76
C ILE A 113 -9.74 -26.04 8.94
N VAL A 114 -9.03 -26.01 7.82
CA VAL A 114 -7.56 -26.01 7.78
C VAL A 114 -7.04 -24.81 6.99
N PRO A 115 -5.87 -24.25 7.34
CA PRO A 115 -5.22 -23.23 6.53
C PRO A 115 -4.94 -23.73 5.12
N MET A 116 -5.06 -22.84 4.14
CA MET A 116 -4.69 -23.12 2.76
C MET A 116 -3.20 -22.77 2.55
N GLU A 117 -2.33 -23.77 2.49
CA GLU A 117 -0.88 -23.56 2.38
C GLU A 117 -0.49 -22.79 1.11
N SER A 118 -1.24 -22.98 0.04
CA SER A 118 -1.05 -22.24 -1.21
C SER A 118 -1.15 -20.72 -1.07
N ALA A 119 -1.78 -20.21 -0.01
CA ALA A 119 -1.81 -18.79 0.31
C ALA A 119 -0.41 -18.26 0.66
N ARG A 120 0.34 -19.02 1.47
CA ARG A 120 1.72 -18.71 1.82
C ARG A 120 2.61 -18.73 0.58
N ASP A 121 2.47 -19.76 -0.23
CA ASP A 121 3.32 -19.94 -1.40
C ASP A 121 3.05 -18.84 -2.44
N LEU A 122 1.78 -18.51 -2.69
CA LEU A 122 1.43 -17.38 -3.56
C LEU A 122 1.97 -16.04 -3.04
N SER A 123 1.90 -15.82 -1.72
CA SER A 123 2.48 -14.62 -1.08
C SER A 123 3.98 -14.51 -1.34
N GLN A 124 4.72 -15.62 -1.27
CA GLN A 124 6.16 -15.65 -1.56
C GLN A 124 6.46 -15.35 -3.04
N TRP A 125 5.69 -15.92 -3.97
CA TRP A 125 5.82 -15.64 -5.40
C TRP A 125 5.55 -14.17 -5.73
N GLN A 126 4.55 -13.57 -5.10
CA GLN A 126 4.27 -12.14 -5.25
C GLN A 126 5.40 -11.26 -4.69
N ARG A 127 5.99 -11.67 -3.55
CA ARG A 127 7.15 -11.00 -2.98
C ARG A 127 8.33 -11.03 -3.95
N SER A 128 8.67 -12.21 -4.48
CA SER A 128 9.78 -12.37 -5.43
C SER A 128 9.60 -11.49 -6.67
N ALA A 129 8.37 -11.41 -7.20
CA ALA A 129 8.05 -10.56 -8.35
C ALA A 129 8.21 -9.06 -8.03
N ALA A 130 7.78 -8.63 -6.84
CA ALA A 130 7.95 -7.24 -6.40
C ALA A 130 9.44 -6.89 -6.26
N GLU A 131 10.22 -7.76 -5.61
CA GLU A 131 11.67 -7.59 -5.41
C GLU A 131 12.42 -7.55 -6.74
N ALA A 132 12.10 -8.46 -7.68
CA ALA A 132 12.69 -8.50 -9.02
C ALA A 132 12.44 -7.20 -9.82
N CYS A 133 11.32 -6.54 -9.55
CA CYS A 133 11.00 -5.25 -10.14
C CYS A 133 11.46 -4.05 -9.30
N GLY A 134 12.08 -4.23 -8.12
CA GLY A 134 12.41 -3.13 -7.20
C GLY A 134 11.17 -2.38 -6.72
N ALA A 135 10.03 -3.05 -6.60
CA ALA A 135 8.82 -2.54 -5.96
C ALA A 135 8.79 -2.95 -4.48
N ALA A 136 8.12 -2.14 -3.67
CA ALA A 136 7.90 -2.53 -2.28
C ALA A 136 6.89 -3.67 -2.18
N TYR A 137 7.06 -4.54 -1.20
CA TYR A 137 6.12 -5.62 -0.89
C TYR A 137 5.63 -5.51 0.54
N TRP A 138 4.31 -5.64 0.74
CA TRP A 138 3.71 -5.76 2.06
C TRP A 138 3.03 -7.12 2.22
N ASP A 139 3.40 -7.82 3.28
CA ASP A 139 3.00 -9.20 3.56
C ASP A 139 1.65 -9.25 4.27
N THR A 140 0.56 -9.24 3.52
CA THR A 140 -0.81 -9.38 4.04
C THR A 140 -1.02 -10.72 4.74
N TYR A 141 -0.55 -11.81 4.11
CA TYR A 141 -0.62 -13.15 4.68
C TYR A 141 0.03 -13.19 6.06
N GLY A 142 1.27 -12.75 6.17
CA GLY A 142 2.00 -12.74 7.44
C GLY A 142 1.38 -11.79 8.47
N ALA A 143 0.81 -10.66 8.04
CA ALA A 143 0.07 -9.77 8.94
C ALA A 143 -1.17 -10.43 9.52
N MET A 144 -1.95 -11.15 8.71
CA MET A 144 -3.11 -11.90 9.17
C MET A 144 -2.73 -13.08 10.07
N GLN A 145 -1.61 -13.78 9.77
CA GLN A 145 -1.10 -14.85 10.63
C GLN A 145 -0.73 -14.34 12.03
N ARG A 146 -0.15 -13.14 12.15
CA ARG A 146 0.12 -12.52 13.46
C ARG A 146 -1.15 -12.18 14.25
N LEU A 147 -2.29 -12.06 13.59
CA LEU A 147 -3.61 -11.85 14.18
C LEU A 147 -4.39 -13.17 14.37
N GLY A 148 -3.75 -14.33 14.21
CA GLY A 148 -4.33 -15.65 14.40
C GLY A 148 -4.88 -16.30 13.13
N GLY A 149 -4.63 -15.71 11.97
CA GLY A 149 -5.02 -16.24 10.66
C GLY A 149 -6.51 -16.14 10.35
N MET A 150 -6.92 -16.72 9.23
CA MET A 150 -8.30 -16.62 8.73
C MET A 150 -9.33 -17.21 9.69
N THR A 151 -9.02 -18.27 10.43
CA THR A 151 -9.93 -18.85 11.42
C THR A 151 -10.26 -17.85 12.53
N SER A 152 -9.24 -17.18 13.08
CA SER A 152 -9.46 -16.12 14.07
C SER A 152 -10.22 -14.93 13.50
N PHE A 153 -10.01 -14.60 12.23
CA PHE A 153 -10.80 -13.55 11.56
C PHE A 153 -12.29 -13.92 11.50
N VAL A 154 -12.62 -15.17 11.21
CA VAL A 154 -14.01 -15.64 11.22
C VAL A 154 -14.59 -15.64 12.64
N ASP A 155 -13.85 -16.14 13.62
CA ASP A 155 -14.28 -16.23 15.02
C ASP A 155 -14.52 -14.82 15.64
N ASN A 156 -13.74 -13.84 15.25
CA ASN A 156 -13.88 -12.43 15.69
C ASN A 156 -14.92 -11.65 14.84
N GLY A 157 -15.59 -12.29 13.88
CA GLY A 157 -16.55 -11.62 13.02
C GLY A 157 -15.89 -10.66 12.00
N TRP A 158 -14.60 -10.81 11.70
CA TRP A 158 -13.84 -10.01 10.75
C TRP A 158 -13.83 -10.59 9.33
N ALA A 159 -14.30 -11.83 9.17
CA ALA A 159 -14.40 -12.50 7.88
C ALA A 159 -15.71 -13.30 7.76
N GLY A 160 -16.07 -13.60 6.52
CA GLY A 160 -17.19 -14.48 6.21
C GLY A 160 -16.91 -15.93 6.58
N LYS A 161 -17.99 -16.72 6.82
CA LYS A 161 -17.90 -18.16 7.10
C LYS A 161 -17.43 -19.00 5.89
N ASP A 162 -17.10 -18.34 4.78
CA ASP A 162 -16.44 -18.95 3.64
C ASP A 162 -14.91 -19.05 3.82
N TYR A 163 -14.39 -18.50 4.92
CA TYR A 163 -12.98 -18.50 5.27
C TYR A 163 -12.06 -17.91 4.17
N THR A 164 -12.61 -16.98 3.40
CA THR A 164 -11.95 -16.37 2.24
C THR A 164 -12.07 -14.84 2.24
N HIS A 165 -13.29 -14.34 2.43
CA HIS A 165 -13.57 -12.91 2.29
C HIS A 165 -13.62 -12.22 3.65
N ILE A 166 -12.71 -11.30 3.88
CA ILE A 166 -12.78 -10.37 5.01
C ILE A 166 -13.91 -9.37 4.78
N ASN A 167 -14.57 -8.97 5.85
CA ASN A 167 -15.58 -7.91 5.84
C ASN A 167 -14.95 -6.55 6.19
N TYR A 168 -15.76 -5.52 6.36
CA TYR A 168 -15.30 -4.18 6.68
C TYR A 168 -14.43 -4.13 7.96
N ALA A 169 -14.85 -4.83 9.02
CA ALA A 169 -14.11 -4.88 10.29
C ALA A 169 -12.75 -5.58 10.13
N GLY A 170 -12.69 -6.68 9.35
CA GLY A 170 -11.43 -7.35 9.00
C GLY A 170 -10.55 -6.49 8.12
N GLY A 171 -11.14 -5.78 7.16
CA GLY A 171 -10.43 -4.80 6.35
C GLY A 171 -9.77 -3.71 7.19
N ALA A 172 -10.46 -3.23 8.24
CA ALA A 172 -9.89 -2.26 9.17
C ALA A 172 -8.67 -2.81 9.94
N GLN A 173 -8.67 -4.10 10.34
CA GLN A 173 -7.50 -4.72 10.98
C GLN A 173 -6.30 -4.79 10.03
N VAL A 174 -6.55 -5.22 8.79
CA VAL A 174 -5.51 -5.31 7.74
C VAL A 174 -4.97 -3.91 7.39
N ALA A 175 -5.86 -2.93 7.22
CA ALA A 175 -5.48 -1.55 6.92
C ALA A 175 -4.63 -0.92 8.04
N ARG A 176 -4.99 -1.15 9.30
CA ARG A 176 -4.21 -0.71 10.47
C ARG A 176 -2.81 -1.32 10.45
N ALA A 177 -2.69 -2.62 10.20
CA ALA A 177 -1.41 -3.30 10.11
C ALA A 177 -0.55 -2.76 8.95
N LEU A 178 -1.15 -2.49 7.78
CA LEU A 178 -0.48 -1.87 6.64
C LEU A 178 0.03 -0.47 7.00
N PHE A 179 -0.82 0.37 7.60
CA PHE A 179 -0.47 1.72 7.99
C PHE A 179 0.72 1.76 8.96
N HIS A 180 0.70 0.91 9.99
CA HIS A 180 1.85 0.76 10.88
C HIS A 180 3.11 0.32 10.14
N GLY A 181 3.00 -0.62 9.20
CA GLY A 181 4.12 -1.06 8.37
C GLY A 181 4.71 0.09 7.54
N LEU A 182 3.87 0.93 6.95
CA LEU A 182 4.30 2.11 6.20
C LEU A 182 5.02 3.12 7.10
N LEU A 183 4.46 3.44 8.26
CA LEU A 183 5.10 4.36 9.22
C LEU A 183 6.47 3.84 9.68
N GLN A 184 6.57 2.56 10.02
CA GLN A 184 7.85 1.95 10.39
C GLN A 184 8.86 1.98 9.23
N GLY A 185 8.38 1.84 7.99
CA GLY A 185 9.21 1.96 6.79
C GLY A 185 9.79 3.37 6.65
N VAL A 186 8.95 4.39 6.83
CA VAL A 186 9.38 5.79 6.81
C VAL A 186 10.40 6.09 7.91
N GLN A 187 10.13 5.66 9.14
CA GLN A 187 11.06 5.87 10.27
C GLN A 187 12.44 5.25 9.99
N ARG A 188 12.47 3.98 9.53
CA ARG A 188 13.73 3.31 9.17
C ARG A 188 14.48 4.02 8.04
N HIS A 189 13.75 4.55 7.06
CA HIS A 189 14.38 5.31 5.98
C HIS A 189 14.99 6.62 6.49
N ILE A 190 14.32 7.33 7.37
CA ILE A 190 14.85 8.55 8.00
C ILE A 190 16.11 8.24 8.81
N GLU A 191 16.11 7.18 9.59
CA GLU A 191 17.28 6.72 10.36
C GLU A 191 18.44 6.38 9.43
N TYR A 192 18.18 5.62 8.36
CA TYR A 192 19.18 5.30 7.35
C TYR A 192 19.78 6.54 6.70
N MET A 193 18.96 7.52 6.34
CA MET A 193 19.42 8.79 5.74
C MET A 193 20.27 9.59 6.73
N ARG A 194 19.88 9.66 7.99
CA ARG A 194 20.68 10.33 9.05
C ARG A 194 22.05 9.67 9.19
N GLU A 195 22.12 8.36 9.28
CA GLU A 195 23.39 7.63 9.35
C GLU A 195 24.25 7.80 8.09
N ALA A 196 23.60 7.85 6.90
CA ALA A 196 24.32 8.07 5.66
C ALA A 196 24.95 9.50 5.61
N ILE A 197 24.23 10.51 6.07
CA ILE A 197 24.72 11.88 6.19
C ILE A 197 25.89 11.94 7.19
N GLU A 198 25.74 11.33 8.35
CA GLU A 198 26.80 11.34 9.38
C GLU A 198 28.07 10.62 8.89
N ARG A 199 27.94 9.51 8.17
CA ARG A 199 29.07 8.83 7.55
C ARG A 199 29.80 9.65 6.48
N GLN A 200 29.12 10.57 5.82
CA GLN A 200 29.67 11.48 4.81
C GLN A 200 30.18 12.79 5.40
N ARG A 201 29.95 13.02 6.68
CA ARG A 201 30.42 14.24 7.36
C ARG A 201 31.94 14.24 7.33
N PRO A 202 32.59 15.28 6.74
CA PRO A 202 34.05 15.34 6.72
C PRO A 202 34.55 15.35 8.16
N VAL A 203 35.53 14.53 8.45
CA VAL A 203 36.30 14.64 9.69
C VAL A 203 37.03 15.98 9.57
N ILE A 204 36.47 17.01 10.18
CA ILE A 204 37.17 18.29 10.32
C ILE A 204 38.34 17.96 11.22
N ALA A 205 39.54 17.92 10.66
CA ALA A 205 40.77 17.87 11.45
C ALA A 205 40.71 19.03 12.42
N GLU A 206 41.19 18.79 13.66
CA GLU A 206 41.12 19.76 14.76
C GLU A 206 41.40 21.20 14.31
N PRO A 207 40.66 22.17 14.85
CA PRO A 207 40.86 23.55 14.45
C PRO A 207 42.31 23.95 14.67
N LEU A 208 42.96 24.47 13.63
CA LEU A 208 44.17 25.21 13.78
C LEU A 208 43.86 26.41 14.71
N ASP A 209 44.51 26.46 15.86
CA ASP A 209 44.28 27.39 16.97
C ASP A 209 44.50 28.87 16.68
N ASP A 210 44.39 29.33 15.42
CA ASP A 210 44.69 30.71 15.04
C ASP A 210 43.78 31.31 13.95
N ILE A 211 42.47 31.00 13.93
CA ILE A 211 41.54 31.74 13.08
C ILE A 211 40.47 32.44 13.94
N ALA A 212 40.53 33.80 13.95
CA ALA A 212 39.50 34.60 14.59
C ALA A 212 38.08 34.24 14.11
N PRO A 213 37.04 34.27 14.99
CA PRO A 213 35.72 33.83 14.64
C PRO A 213 35.10 34.71 13.54
N VAL A 214 34.91 34.16 12.37
CA VAL A 214 34.00 34.71 11.37
C VAL A 214 32.58 34.45 11.86
N GLY A 215 31.78 35.53 11.92
CA GLY A 215 30.43 35.49 12.46
C GLY A 215 29.59 34.37 11.84
N THR A 216 29.06 33.52 12.70
CA THR A 216 28.12 32.48 12.36
C THR A 216 26.75 33.11 12.16
N ASP A 217 26.40 33.45 10.91
CA ASP A 217 25.00 33.50 10.55
C ASP A 217 24.47 32.06 10.56
N THR A 218 23.76 31.75 11.61
CA THR A 218 23.10 30.45 11.83
C THR A 218 22.06 30.20 10.77
N LEU A 219 22.34 29.28 9.86
CA LEU A 219 21.28 28.57 9.14
C LEU A 219 20.68 27.53 10.09
N ASP A 220 19.81 27.99 10.97
CA ASP A 220 18.89 27.12 11.69
C ASP A 220 17.80 26.64 10.70
N ALA A 221 18.16 25.66 9.89
CA ALA A 221 17.16 24.86 9.23
C ALA A 221 16.57 23.91 10.28
N GLU A 222 15.48 24.31 10.90
CA GLU A 222 14.67 23.42 11.73
C GLU A 222 14.29 22.18 10.91
N LEU A 223 14.88 21.04 11.26
CA LEU A 223 14.41 19.74 10.76
C LEU A 223 12.94 19.60 11.18
N PRO A 224 12.05 19.19 10.27
CA PRO A 224 10.66 18.99 10.64
C PRO A 224 10.58 17.99 11.81
N THR A 225 10.01 18.44 12.91
CA THR A 225 9.70 17.59 14.06
C THR A 225 8.74 16.51 13.59
N LEU A 226 9.16 15.26 13.71
CA LEU A 226 8.27 14.12 13.48
C LEU A 226 7.08 14.21 14.44
N PRO A 227 5.86 13.98 13.97
CA PRO A 227 4.73 13.82 14.87
C PRO A 227 5.04 12.72 15.90
N ALA A 228 4.59 12.91 17.11
CA ALA A 228 4.71 11.92 18.18
C ALA A 228 4.19 10.54 17.67
N PRO A 229 4.79 9.42 18.10
CA PRO A 229 4.27 8.12 17.75
C PRO A 229 2.80 8.02 18.18
N LEU A 230 1.95 7.60 17.22
CA LEU A 230 0.53 7.39 17.48
C LEU A 230 0.35 6.38 18.62
N THR A 231 -0.41 6.76 19.62
CA THR A 231 -0.77 5.89 20.73
C THR A 231 -1.97 5.00 20.36
N ASP A 232 -2.23 3.95 21.11
CA ASP A 232 -3.42 3.10 20.89
C ASP A 232 -4.73 3.91 21.01
N ASP A 233 -4.73 5.05 21.70
CA ASP A 233 -5.87 5.95 21.80
C ASP A 233 -6.12 6.74 20.51
N ASP A 234 -5.07 7.07 19.74
CA ASP A 234 -5.17 7.73 18.43
C ASP A 234 -5.72 6.80 17.35
N LEU A 235 -5.77 5.51 17.64
CA LEU A 235 -6.22 4.44 16.74
C LEU A 235 -7.63 3.92 17.07
N ARG A 236 -8.34 4.57 17.99
CA ARG A 236 -9.74 4.20 18.27
C ARG A 236 -10.58 4.46 17.02
N PRO A 237 -11.47 3.53 16.65
CA PRO A 237 -12.41 3.78 15.58
C PRO A 237 -13.29 4.98 15.95
N GLU A 238 -13.42 5.91 15.02
CA GLU A 238 -14.48 6.93 15.14
C GLU A 238 -15.83 6.25 15.36
N PRO A 239 -16.73 6.86 16.15
CA PRO A 239 -18.06 6.32 16.36
C PRO A 239 -18.76 6.08 15.03
N GLU A 240 -19.47 4.95 14.92
CA GLU A 240 -20.21 4.58 13.72
C GLU A 240 -21.04 5.76 13.19
N PRO A 241 -21.00 6.02 11.87
CA PRO A 241 -21.88 7.02 11.30
C PRO A 241 -23.32 6.62 11.56
N LEU A 242 -24.10 7.55 12.06
CA LEU A 242 -25.54 7.40 12.28
C LEU A 242 -26.19 6.91 10.98
N PRO A 243 -27.16 5.96 11.06
CA PRO A 243 -27.90 5.52 9.89
C PRO A 243 -28.56 6.73 9.20
N LEU A 244 -28.29 6.85 7.92
CA LEU A 244 -28.96 7.84 7.08
C LEU A 244 -30.46 7.55 7.05
N PRO A 245 -31.30 8.58 7.04
CA PRO A 245 -32.77 8.45 7.06
C PRO A 245 -33.32 7.77 5.81
#